data_e59c0a0aceac0a45e5771c8f21d18416
#
_entry.id   e59c0a0aceac0a45e5771c8f21d18416
#
_cell.length_a   1.000
_cell.length_b   1.000
_cell.length_c   1.000
_cell.angle_alpha   90.00
_cell.angle_beta   90.00
_cell.angle_gamma   90.00
#
_symmetry.space_group_name_H-M   'P 1'
#
loop_
_entity.id
_entity.type
_entity.pdbx_description
1 polymer ?
#
loop_
_entity_poly.entity_id
_entity_poly.type
_entity_poly.pdbx_seq_one_letter_code
_entity_poly.pdbx_strand_id
1 'polypeptide(L)'
;MNGFLAYRRRPPAEPSAREIDFARRWLARRGVAVSLPTRLLCIRIGAHSVAPSAWLRTVAIYAVLAVGGAVGYQSLQELPGVHGREMTSAVTLFFVIAGLQVGWWRARRLRERNLAASVPHRLIGVARPKGVVDGWFGATAATTFAGGAFLALAVFAAVPEARTWAWSWLGLLAVGAICTGVIVVATSREPVLAEDDASLAAGELLRREAVQATAPAMYTLPVLFEVFGEGRQPPAFTGLLIGYVVLCLALQSAGPIALSRRKLPPGHYGEPETAAALTADDDVWRPVVRG
;
A
#
# COMPACT_ATOMS: atom_id res chain seq x y z
N MET A 1 -25.08 26.59 -21.52
CA MET A 1 -25.40 26.37 -20.09
C MET A 1 -24.17 25.82 -19.40
N ASN A 2 -23.31 26.72 -18.85
CA ASN A 2 -22.02 26.40 -18.26
C ASN A 2 -22.16 26.42 -16.75
N GLY A 3 -22.51 25.28 -16.16
CA GLY A 3 -22.48 25.08 -14.70
C GLY A 3 -21.10 24.61 -14.25
N PHE A 4 -20.08 25.47 -14.34
CA PHE A 4 -18.84 25.27 -13.63
C PHE A 4 -19.14 25.43 -12.14
N LEU A 5 -19.28 24.31 -11.42
CA LEU A 5 -19.32 24.29 -9.98
C LEU A 5 -18.08 25.03 -9.46
N ALA A 6 -18.29 26.22 -8.95
CA ALA A 6 -17.29 27.00 -8.25
C ALA A 6 -16.77 26.15 -7.08
N TYR A 7 -15.64 25.49 -7.30
CA TYR A 7 -14.91 24.74 -6.27
C TYR A 7 -14.51 25.78 -5.22
N ARG A 8 -15.30 25.88 -4.13
CA ARG A 8 -14.96 26.73 -2.98
C ARG A 8 -13.54 26.34 -2.56
N ARG A 9 -12.58 27.22 -2.84
CA ARG A 9 -11.21 27.10 -2.34
C ARG A 9 -11.31 27.00 -0.83
N ARG A 10 -11.16 25.80 -0.28
CA ARG A 10 -10.95 25.65 1.15
C ARG A 10 -9.67 26.41 1.51
N PRO A 11 -9.66 27.14 2.63
CA PRO A 11 -8.42 27.75 3.10
C PRO A 11 -7.35 26.64 3.19
N PRO A 12 -6.10 26.97 2.86
CA PRO A 12 -5.01 26.01 2.89
C PRO A 12 -4.96 25.37 4.28
N ALA A 13 -5.15 24.05 4.32
CA ALA A 13 -5.17 23.30 5.56
C ALA A 13 -3.86 23.53 6.33
N GLU A 14 -3.92 24.03 7.53
CA GLU A 14 -2.77 24.06 8.44
C GLU A 14 -2.48 22.62 8.89
N PRO A 15 -1.19 22.22 8.90
CA PRO A 15 -0.84 20.89 9.38
C PRO A 15 -1.13 20.79 10.88
N SER A 16 -1.77 19.69 11.29
CA SER A 16 -2.02 19.41 12.69
C SER A 16 -0.71 19.06 13.42
N ALA A 17 -0.66 19.25 14.75
CA ALA A 17 0.48 18.89 15.55
C ALA A 17 0.92 17.42 15.37
N ARG A 18 -0.04 16.51 15.17
CA ARG A 18 0.25 15.09 14.89
C ARG A 18 0.93 14.88 13.53
N GLU A 19 0.53 15.65 12.52
CA GLU A 19 1.14 15.58 11.19
C GLU A 19 2.57 16.14 11.20
N ILE A 20 2.80 17.22 11.94
CA ILE A 20 4.13 17.80 12.15
C ILE A 20 5.04 16.79 12.83
N ASP A 21 4.63 16.22 13.96
CA ASP A 21 5.39 15.24 14.73
C ASP A 21 5.69 13.96 13.93
N PHE A 22 4.73 13.50 13.15
CA PHE A 22 4.98 12.36 12.25
C PHE A 22 5.98 12.71 11.15
N ALA A 23 5.87 13.90 10.54
CA ALA A 23 6.79 14.35 9.50
C ALA A 23 8.22 14.48 10.06
N ARG A 24 8.39 15.05 11.26
CA ARG A 24 9.69 15.11 11.98
C ARG A 24 10.28 13.72 12.12
N ARG A 25 9.55 12.77 12.71
CA ARG A 25 10.02 11.39 12.91
C ARG A 25 10.32 10.66 11.59
N TRP A 26 9.55 10.93 10.55
CA TRP A 26 9.79 10.35 9.23
C TRP A 26 11.09 10.89 8.62
N LEU A 27 11.37 12.20 8.73
CA LEU A 27 12.59 12.84 8.25
C LEU A 27 13.81 12.41 9.09
N ALA A 28 13.69 12.40 10.42
CA ALA A 28 14.76 11.99 11.33
C ALA A 28 15.25 10.55 11.04
N ARG A 29 14.34 9.61 10.81
CA ARG A 29 14.69 8.24 10.39
C ARG A 29 15.49 8.18 9.10
N ARG A 30 15.45 9.23 8.27
CA ARG A 30 16.19 9.34 6.99
C ARG A 30 17.40 10.25 7.06
N GLY A 31 17.82 10.60 8.29
CA GLY A 31 19.03 11.36 8.52
C GLY A 31 18.84 12.88 8.39
N VAL A 32 17.60 13.37 8.41
CA VAL A 32 17.29 14.80 8.36
C VAL A 32 16.63 15.22 9.66
N ALA A 33 17.40 15.96 10.51
CA ALA A 33 16.91 16.52 11.78
C ALA A 33 16.40 17.95 11.53
N VAL A 34 15.08 18.15 11.71
CA VAL A 34 14.44 19.46 11.60
C VAL A 34 13.47 19.68 12.77
N SER A 35 13.44 20.89 13.30
CA SER A 35 12.47 21.29 14.33
C SER A 35 11.07 21.46 13.76
N LEU A 36 10.96 22.12 12.61
CA LEU A 36 9.70 22.34 11.91
C LEU A 36 9.89 22.02 10.42
N PRO A 37 9.36 20.89 9.92
CA PRO A 37 9.38 20.58 8.50
C PRO A 37 8.59 21.63 7.67
N THR A 38 8.94 21.78 6.39
CA THR A 38 8.19 22.68 5.51
C THR A 38 6.71 22.30 5.50
N ARG A 39 5.84 23.28 5.32
CA ARG A 39 4.38 23.08 5.33
C ARG A 39 3.94 21.99 4.34
N LEU A 40 4.50 22.00 3.13
CA LEU A 40 4.21 20.99 2.12
C LEU A 40 4.58 19.59 2.60
N LEU A 41 5.76 19.43 3.21
CA LEU A 41 6.23 18.15 3.73
C LEU A 41 5.37 17.68 4.92
N CYS A 42 5.03 18.57 5.86
CA CYS A 42 4.13 18.23 6.97
C CYS A 42 2.81 17.66 6.47
N ILE A 43 2.18 18.33 5.50
CA ILE A 43 0.88 17.90 4.97
C ILE A 43 1.03 16.59 4.16
N ARG A 44 2.07 16.45 3.34
CA ARG A 44 2.26 15.24 2.51
C ARG A 44 2.65 14.03 3.32
N ILE A 45 3.66 14.15 4.18
CA ILE A 45 4.12 13.06 5.04
C ILE A 45 3.04 12.75 6.08
N GLY A 46 2.43 13.76 6.68
CA GLY A 46 1.34 13.62 7.63
C GLY A 46 0.11 12.93 7.01
N ALA A 47 -0.16 13.18 5.73
CA ALA A 47 -1.22 12.48 5.00
C ALA A 47 -1.04 10.95 4.97
N HIS A 48 0.17 10.45 5.19
CA HIS A 48 0.45 9.01 5.25
C HIS A 48 0.22 8.40 6.63
N SER A 49 0.25 9.23 7.69
CA SER A 49 0.23 8.76 9.09
C SER A 49 -1.15 8.65 9.71
N VAL A 50 -2.04 9.53 9.33
CA VAL A 50 -3.36 9.66 9.97
C VAL A 50 -4.44 9.20 9.02
N ALA A 51 -5.14 8.13 9.40
CA ALA A 51 -6.36 7.71 8.74
C ALA A 51 -7.53 8.59 9.24
N PRO A 52 -7.94 9.64 8.53
CA PRO A 52 -9.17 10.34 8.91
C PRO A 52 -10.37 9.42 8.74
N SER A 53 -11.44 9.71 9.45
CA SER A 53 -12.70 8.97 9.38
C SER A 53 -13.22 8.75 7.94
N ALA A 54 -12.96 9.71 7.05
CA ALA A 54 -13.28 9.60 5.63
C ALA A 54 -12.51 8.49 4.91
N TRP A 55 -11.26 8.22 5.30
CA TRP A 55 -10.46 7.12 4.78
C TRP A 55 -11.03 5.77 5.23
N LEU A 56 -11.29 5.61 6.53
CA LEU A 56 -11.92 4.39 7.06
C LEU A 56 -13.25 4.11 6.36
N ARG A 57 -14.06 5.14 6.12
CA ARG A 57 -15.32 5.02 5.38
C ARG A 57 -15.10 4.53 3.95
N THR A 58 -14.11 5.08 3.25
CA THR A 58 -13.79 4.66 1.87
C THR A 58 -13.33 3.21 1.85
N VAL A 59 -12.41 2.83 2.74
CA VAL A 59 -11.93 1.43 2.86
C VAL A 59 -13.07 0.50 3.21
N ALA A 60 -13.95 0.87 4.15
CA ALA A 60 -15.12 0.07 4.53
C ALA A 60 -16.06 -0.15 3.34
N ILE A 61 -16.35 0.89 2.54
CA ILE A 61 -17.18 0.75 1.33
C ILE A 61 -16.56 -0.27 0.35
N TYR A 62 -15.26 -0.18 0.09
CA TYR A 62 -14.61 -1.14 -0.82
C TYR A 62 -14.54 -2.55 -0.23
N ALA A 63 -14.38 -2.69 1.09
CA ALA A 63 -14.44 -3.98 1.75
C ALA A 63 -15.84 -4.61 1.62
N VAL A 64 -16.90 -3.82 1.82
CA VAL A 64 -18.29 -4.29 1.64
C VAL A 64 -18.57 -4.67 0.19
N LEU A 65 -18.11 -3.87 -0.78
CA LEU A 65 -18.24 -4.18 -2.20
C LEU A 65 -17.47 -5.46 -2.58
N ALA A 66 -16.29 -5.68 -1.97
CA ALA A 66 -15.51 -6.88 -2.18
C ALA A 66 -16.22 -8.13 -1.62
N VAL A 67 -16.79 -8.03 -0.42
CA VAL A 67 -17.60 -9.12 0.17
C VAL A 67 -18.84 -9.38 -0.69
N GLY A 68 -19.55 -8.33 -1.10
CA GLY A 68 -20.69 -8.44 -2.01
C GLY A 68 -20.33 -9.10 -3.34
N GLY A 69 -19.16 -8.74 -3.90
CA GLY A 69 -18.61 -9.38 -5.10
C GLY A 69 -18.30 -10.86 -4.91
N ALA A 70 -17.73 -11.22 -3.76
CA ALA A 70 -17.45 -12.62 -3.41
C ALA A 70 -18.73 -13.44 -3.28
N VAL A 71 -19.73 -12.90 -2.56
CA VAL A 71 -21.05 -13.52 -2.40
C VAL A 71 -21.76 -13.66 -3.77
N GLY A 72 -21.74 -12.61 -4.59
CA GLY A 72 -22.28 -12.66 -5.94
C GLY A 72 -21.59 -13.70 -6.83
N TYR A 73 -20.26 -13.81 -6.73
CA TYR A 73 -19.50 -14.85 -7.44
C TYR A 73 -19.89 -16.25 -6.99
N GLN A 74 -20.06 -16.47 -5.67
CA GLN A 74 -20.53 -17.74 -5.13
C GLN A 74 -21.93 -18.09 -5.64
N SER A 75 -22.86 -17.12 -5.64
CA SER A 75 -24.23 -17.33 -6.12
C SER A 75 -24.26 -17.69 -7.61
N LEU A 76 -23.35 -17.14 -8.43
CA LEU A 76 -23.20 -17.51 -9.83
C LEU A 76 -22.74 -18.96 -10.03
N GLN A 77 -21.94 -19.50 -9.07
CA GLN A 77 -21.49 -20.90 -9.12
C GLN A 77 -22.57 -21.92 -8.74
N GLU A 78 -23.65 -21.46 -8.09
CA GLU A 78 -24.80 -22.32 -7.76
C GLU A 78 -25.79 -22.49 -8.91
N LEU A 79 -25.58 -21.78 -10.04
CA LEU A 79 -26.44 -21.92 -11.22
C LEU A 79 -26.31 -23.31 -11.86
N PRO A 80 -27.43 -23.91 -12.34
CA PRO A 80 -27.40 -25.21 -13.02
C PRO A 80 -26.44 -25.19 -14.20
N GLY A 81 -25.50 -26.11 -14.25
CA GLY A 81 -24.49 -26.22 -15.30
C GLY A 81 -23.13 -25.56 -14.98
N VAL A 82 -23.01 -24.78 -13.93
CA VAL A 82 -21.72 -24.24 -13.44
C VAL A 82 -21.23 -25.11 -12.27
N HIS A 83 -20.30 -26.02 -12.56
CA HIS A 83 -19.75 -26.93 -11.55
C HIS A 83 -18.47 -26.33 -10.98
N GLY A 84 -18.57 -25.63 -9.86
CA GLY A 84 -17.40 -25.02 -9.22
C GLY A 84 -17.60 -24.72 -7.73
N ARG A 85 -18.00 -25.71 -6.96
CA ARG A 85 -18.36 -25.59 -5.54
C ARG A 85 -17.18 -25.39 -4.56
N GLU A 86 -15.95 -25.13 -5.05
CA GLU A 86 -14.79 -25.51 -4.27
C GLU A 86 -13.98 -24.39 -3.59
N MET A 87 -14.33 -23.10 -3.64
CA MET A 87 -13.46 -22.06 -3.09
C MET A 87 -14.14 -20.96 -2.28
N THR A 88 -15.03 -21.29 -1.37
CA THR A 88 -15.87 -20.24 -0.74
C THR A 88 -15.10 -19.28 0.16
N SER A 89 -14.28 -19.75 1.10
CA SER A 89 -13.64 -18.86 2.08
C SER A 89 -12.35 -18.22 1.55
N ALA A 90 -11.57 -18.94 0.78
CA ALA A 90 -10.35 -18.39 0.17
C ALA A 90 -10.66 -17.34 -0.89
N VAL A 91 -11.71 -17.55 -1.70
CA VAL A 91 -12.21 -16.56 -2.67
C VAL A 91 -12.70 -15.31 -1.95
N THR A 92 -13.47 -15.45 -0.87
CA THR A 92 -13.93 -14.32 -0.07
C THR A 92 -12.75 -13.52 0.48
N LEU A 93 -11.76 -14.19 1.09
CA LEU A 93 -10.55 -13.56 1.62
C LEU A 93 -9.78 -12.84 0.51
N PHE A 94 -9.65 -13.44 -0.68
CA PHE A 94 -8.99 -12.84 -1.82
C PHE A 94 -9.67 -11.51 -2.23
N PHE A 95 -10.99 -11.50 -2.39
CA PHE A 95 -11.72 -10.29 -2.75
C PHE A 95 -11.67 -9.22 -1.64
N VAL A 96 -11.67 -9.62 -0.38
CA VAL A 96 -11.44 -8.67 0.75
C VAL A 96 -10.07 -8.02 0.63
N ILE A 97 -9.01 -8.78 0.38
CA ILE A 97 -7.66 -8.25 0.17
C ILE A 97 -7.63 -7.29 -1.02
N ALA A 98 -8.19 -7.68 -2.17
CA ALA A 98 -8.27 -6.84 -3.36
C ALA A 98 -9.06 -5.54 -3.09
N GLY A 99 -10.19 -5.64 -2.42
CA GLY A 99 -11.02 -4.49 -2.04
C GLY A 99 -10.30 -3.54 -1.08
N LEU A 100 -9.62 -4.08 -0.06
CA LEU A 100 -8.80 -3.28 0.86
C LEU A 100 -7.66 -2.56 0.13
N GLN A 101 -6.97 -3.25 -0.77
CA GLN A 101 -5.89 -2.69 -1.57
C GLN A 101 -6.37 -1.52 -2.45
N VAL A 102 -7.45 -1.74 -3.20
CA VAL A 102 -8.06 -0.70 -4.06
C VAL A 102 -8.62 0.44 -3.23
N GLY A 103 -9.29 0.13 -2.11
CA GLY A 103 -9.83 1.12 -1.17
C GLY A 103 -8.75 2.01 -0.57
N TRP A 104 -7.65 1.40 -0.11
CA TRP A 104 -6.47 2.12 0.39
C TRP A 104 -5.88 3.05 -0.67
N TRP A 105 -5.61 2.54 -1.87
CA TRP A 105 -5.10 3.33 -2.97
C TRP A 105 -6.04 4.50 -3.33
N ARG A 106 -7.34 4.23 -3.44
CA ARG A 106 -8.35 5.24 -3.78
C ARG A 106 -8.43 6.34 -2.73
N ALA A 107 -8.46 5.97 -1.44
CA ALA A 107 -8.49 6.90 -0.33
C ALA A 107 -7.27 7.82 -0.33
N ARG A 108 -6.08 7.26 -0.55
CA ARG A 108 -4.83 8.00 -0.65
C ARG A 108 -4.84 8.96 -1.84
N ARG A 109 -5.25 8.49 -3.01
CA ARG A 109 -5.32 9.31 -4.22
C ARG A 109 -6.29 10.50 -4.08
N LEU A 110 -7.42 10.30 -3.45
CA LEU A 110 -8.36 11.38 -3.15
C LEU A 110 -7.74 12.43 -2.23
N ARG A 111 -6.98 12.01 -1.22
CA ARG A 111 -6.26 12.95 -0.34
C ARG A 111 -5.21 13.75 -1.10
N GLU A 112 -4.37 13.11 -1.88
CA GLU A 112 -3.33 13.78 -2.67
C GLU A 112 -3.93 14.80 -3.64
N ARG A 113 -5.06 14.47 -4.29
CA ARG A 113 -5.79 15.41 -5.15
C ARG A 113 -6.36 16.59 -4.37
N ASN A 114 -6.93 16.37 -3.19
CA ASN A 114 -7.44 17.44 -2.34
C ASN A 114 -6.30 18.35 -1.85
N LEU A 115 -5.15 17.78 -1.54
CA LEU A 115 -3.95 18.53 -1.17
C LEU A 115 -3.43 19.35 -2.36
N ALA A 116 -3.33 18.75 -3.55
CA ALA A 116 -2.91 19.45 -4.77
C ALA A 116 -3.80 20.64 -5.08
N ALA A 117 -5.11 20.53 -4.81
CA ALA A 117 -6.06 21.64 -5.00
C ALA A 117 -5.91 22.76 -3.95
N SER A 118 -5.31 22.50 -2.79
CA SER A 118 -5.15 23.45 -1.69
C SER A 118 -3.81 24.19 -1.68
N VAL A 119 -2.81 23.67 -2.40
CA VAL A 119 -1.47 24.29 -2.48
C VAL A 119 -1.37 25.12 -3.76
N PRO A 120 -0.90 26.40 -3.69
CA PRO A 120 -0.66 27.19 -4.90
C PRO A 120 0.39 26.49 -5.75
N HIS A 121 0.10 26.38 -7.05
CA HIS A 121 0.91 25.62 -8.02
C HIS A 121 2.32 26.20 -8.17
N ARG A 122 3.27 25.64 -7.48
CA ARG A 122 4.69 25.88 -7.71
C ARG A 122 5.37 24.52 -7.85
N LEU A 123 5.90 24.29 -9.04
CA LEU A 123 6.73 23.14 -9.43
C LEU A 123 6.01 21.79 -9.40
N ILE A 124 5.52 21.42 -10.55
CA ILE A 124 5.13 20.03 -10.82
C ILE A 124 6.39 19.33 -11.30
N GLY A 125 7.03 18.56 -10.41
CA GLY A 125 8.07 17.63 -10.84
C GLY A 125 7.45 16.59 -11.76
N VAL A 126 7.98 16.50 -13.01
CA VAL A 126 7.53 15.46 -13.95
C VAL A 126 7.88 14.10 -13.37
N ALA A 127 6.86 13.25 -13.21
CA ALA A 127 7.07 11.89 -12.76
C ALA A 127 8.04 11.18 -13.71
N ARG A 128 9.20 10.76 -13.19
CA ARG A 128 10.05 9.81 -13.89
C ARG A 128 9.50 8.41 -13.62
N PRO A 129 8.89 7.71 -14.61
CA PRO A 129 8.33 6.38 -14.37
C PRO A 129 9.42 5.35 -14.03
N LYS A 130 10.66 5.60 -14.47
CA LYS A 130 11.81 4.75 -14.16
C LYS A 130 12.27 5.00 -12.72
N GLY A 131 12.04 4.04 -11.82
CA GLY A 131 12.54 4.07 -10.44
C GLY A 131 11.47 4.10 -9.33
N VAL A 132 10.19 4.09 -9.68
CA VAL A 132 9.10 3.98 -8.69
C VAL A 132 8.99 2.54 -8.16
N VAL A 133 9.21 1.56 -9.04
CA VAL A 133 9.29 0.15 -8.70
C VAL A 133 10.74 -0.17 -8.34
N ASP A 134 10.98 -0.53 -7.10
CA ASP A 134 12.29 -1.02 -6.66
C ASP A 134 12.44 -2.53 -6.88
N GLY A 135 13.68 -3.03 -6.76
CA GLY A 135 13.98 -4.44 -6.99
C GLY A 135 13.24 -5.37 -6.02
N TRP A 136 13.05 -4.94 -4.76
CA TRP A 136 12.32 -5.73 -3.75
C TRP A 136 10.85 -5.88 -4.10
N PHE A 137 10.19 -4.80 -4.50
CA PHE A 137 8.82 -4.87 -4.96
C PHE A 137 8.68 -5.74 -6.22
N GLY A 138 9.59 -5.56 -7.19
CA GLY A 138 9.62 -6.38 -8.40
C GLY A 138 9.79 -7.86 -8.08
N ALA A 139 10.72 -8.21 -7.18
CA ALA A 139 10.94 -9.58 -6.73
C ALA A 139 9.70 -10.14 -6.01
N THR A 140 9.09 -9.38 -5.10
CA THR A 140 7.87 -9.79 -4.40
C THR A 140 6.73 -10.04 -5.38
N ALA A 141 6.47 -9.10 -6.30
CA ALA A 141 5.40 -9.23 -7.28
C ALA A 141 5.64 -10.41 -8.24
N ALA A 142 6.86 -10.58 -8.73
CA ALA A 142 7.22 -11.71 -9.59
C ALA A 142 7.07 -13.05 -8.87
N THR A 143 7.58 -13.17 -7.63
CA THR A 143 7.44 -14.40 -6.85
C THR A 143 5.97 -14.67 -6.53
N THR A 144 5.19 -13.66 -6.15
CA THR A 144 3.77 -13.82 -5.85
C THR A 144 2.98 -14.28 -7.08
N PHE A 145 3.09 -13.58 -8.18
CA PHE A 145 2.22 -13.84 -9.33
C PHE A 145 2.79 -14.90 -10.29
N ALA A 146 4.05 -14.77 -10.72
CA ALA A 146 4.67 -15.73 -11.62
C ALA A 146 5.03 -17.04 -10.88
N GLY A 147 5.59 -16.96 -9.67
CA GLY A 147 5.88 -18.14 -8.84
C GLY A 147 4.60 -18.88 -8.45
N GLY A 148 3.54 -18.16 -8.05
CA GLY A 148 2.23 -18.75 -7.78
C GLY A 148 1.60 -19.39 -9.01
N ALA A 149 1.67 -18.74 -10.17
CA ALA A 149 1.18 -19.32 -11.42
C ALA A 149 1.96 -20.59 -11.82
N PHE A 150 3.27 -20.60 -11.65
CA PHE A 150 4.09 -21.80 -11.87
C PHE A 150 3.67 -22.95 -10.97
N LEU A 151 3.48 -22.72 -9.67
CA LEU A 151 2.99 -23.75 -8.73
C LEU A 151 1.59 -24.24 -9.09
N ALA A 152 0.67 -23.32 -9.44
CA ALA A 152 -0.68 -23.69 -9.86
C ALA A 152 -0.65 -24.59 -11.12
N LEU A 153 0.18 -24.26 -12.09
CA LEU A 153 0.37 -25.09 -13.29
C LEU A 153 1.01 -26.44 -12.98
N ALA A 154 1.96 -26.47 -12.05
CA ALA A 154 2.56 -27.73 -11.60
C ALA A 154 1.52 -28.66 -10.93
N VAL A 155 0.66 -28.10 -10.07
CA VAL A 155 -0.47 -28.84 -9.47
C VAL A 155 -1.44 -29.31 -10.55
N PHE A 156 -1.80 -28.43 -11.50
CA PHE A 156 -2.71 -28.76 -12.60
C PHE A 156 -2.20 -29.92 -13.44
N ALA A 157 -0.91 -29.98 -13.70
CA ALA A 157 -0.28 -31.05 -14.48
C ALA A 157 -0.11 -32.35 -13.70
N ALA A 158 0.28 -32.26 -12.40
CA ALA A 158 0.66 -33.42 -11.60
C ALA A 158 -0.52 -34.11 -10.91
N VAL A 159 -1.61 -33.36 -10.59
CA VAL A 159 -2.72 -33.88 -9.77
C VAL A 159 -4.05 -33.64 -10.48
N PRO A 160 -4.57 -34.65 -11.23
CA PRO A 160 -5.81 -34.49 -12.00
C PRO A 160 -7.02 -34.06 -11.16
N GLU A 161 -7.12 -34.54 -9.93
CA GLU A 161 -8.23 -34.25 -8.99
C GLU A 161 -8.21 -32.79 -8.51
N ALA A 162 -7.05 -32.14 -8.54
CA ALA A 162 -6.88 -30.75 -8.10
C ALA A 162 -6.89 -29.73 -9.25
N ARG A 163 -7.18 -30.12 -10.48
CA ARG A 163 -7.17 -29.22 -11.66
C ARG A 163 -8.11 -28.03 -11.51
N THR A 164 -9.31 -28.26 -11.00
CA THR A 164 -10.29 -27.18 -10.77
C THR A 164 -9.77 -26.17 -9.76
N TRP A 165 -9.18 -26.64 -8.67
CA TRP A 165 -8.52 -25.80 -7.67
C TRP A 165 -7.38 -24.98 -8.27
N ALA A 166 -6.47 -25.62 -8.99
CA ALA A 166 -5.33 -24.97 -9.62
C ALA A 166 -5.76 -23.89 -10.63
N TRP A 167 -6.78 -24.19 -11.45
CA TRP A 167 -7.32 -23.24 -12.41
C TRP A 167 -7.97 -22.03 -11.74
N SER A 168 -8.76 -22.25 -10.70
CA SER A 168 -9.36 -21.17 -9.91
C SER A 168 -8.31 -20.28 -9.28
N TRP A 169 -7.25 -20.87 -8.70
CA TRP A 169 -6.14 -20.12 -8.14
C TRP A 169 -5.39 -19.29 -9.19
N LEU A 170 -5.14 -19.84 -10.39
CA LEU A 170 -4.60 -19.08 -11.52
C LEU A 170 -5.45 -17.85 -11.86
N GLY A 171 -6.76 -18.02 -11.93
CA GLY A 171 -7.71 -16.92 -12.19
C GLY A 171 -7.61 -15.82 -11.11
N LEU A 172 -7.58 -16.21 -9.84
CA LEU A 172 -7.42 -15.26 -8.72
C LEU A 172 -6.08 -14.52 -8.80
N LEU A 173 -4.97 -15.22 -9.03
CA LEU A 173 -3.66 -14.60 -9.20
C LEU A 173 -3.64 -13.60 -10.36
N ALA A 174 -4.28 -13.92 -11.50
CA ALA A 174 -4.40 -13.01 -12.63
C ALA A 174 -5.16 -11.72 -12.25
N VAL A 175 -6.28 -11.83 -11.54
CA VAL A 175 -7.02 -10.67 -11.03
C VAL A 175 -6.17 -9.85 -10.07
N GLY A 176 -5.47 -10.49 -9.13
CA GLY A 176 -4.55 -9.82 -8.20
C GLY A 176 -3.41 -9.08 -8.90
N ALA A 177 -2.82 -9.70 -9.92
CA ALA A 177 -1.78 -9.11 -10.74
C ALA A 177 -2.29 -7.87 -11.50
N ILE A 178 -3.50 -7.95 -12.07
CA ILE A 178 -4.15 -6.83 -12.77
C ILE A 178 -4.42 -5.69 -11.77
N CYS A 179 -5.03 -5.97 -10.62
CA CYS A 179 -5.29 -4.96 -9.58
C CYS A 179 -4.01 -4.27 -9.14
N THR A 180 -2.97 -5.04 -8.80
CA THR A 180 -1.67 -4.51 -8.39
C THR A 180 -1.03 -3.70 -9.52
N GLY A 181 -1.03 -4.21 -10.75
CA GLY A 181 -0.49 -3.54 -11.92
C GLY A 181 -1.17 -2.20 -12.21
N VAL A 182 -2.49 -2.15 -12.17
CA VAL A 182 -3.26 -0.91 -12.36
C VAL A 182 -2.90 0.13 -11.30
N ILE A 183 -2.80 -0.27 -10.03
CA ILE A 183 -2.43 0.63 -8.93
C ILE A 183 -1.00 1.15 -9.12
N VAL A 184 -0.05 0.28 -9.43
CA VAL A 184 1.36 0.65 -9.65
C VAL A 184 1.50 1.60 -10.83
N VAL A 185 0.87 1.30 -11.97
CA VAL A 185 0.88 2.16 -13.15
C VAL A 185 0.23 3.51 -12.86
N ALA A 186 -0.92 3.51 -12.18
CA ALA A 186 -1.60 4.75 -11.81
C ALA A 186 -0.75 5.60 -10.85
N THR A 187 -0.12 4.98 -9.84
CA THR A 187 0.76 5.67 -8.88
C THR A 187 2.04 6.17 -9.55
N SER A 188 2.61 5.44 -10.50
CA SER A 188 3.82 5.87 -11.22
C SER A 188 3.58 7.05 -12.17
N ARG A 189 2.36 7.22 -12.66
CA ARG A 189 1.97 8.33 -13.55
C ARG A 189 1.49 9.58 -12.82
N GLU A 190 1.33 9.54 -11.50
CA GLU A 190 0.91 10.71 -10.73
C GLU A 190 2.03 11.75 -10.67
N PRO A 191 1.75 13.05 -10.89
CA PRO A 191 2.74 14.12 -10.75
C PRO A 191 3.19 14.23 -9.27
N VAL A 192 4.45 14.55 -9.05
CA VAL A 192 4.97 14.87 -7.72
C VAL A 192 4.82 16.36 -7.49
N LEU A 193 4.12 16.73 -6.41
CA LEU A 193 4.09 18.10 -5.93
C LEU A 193 5.39 18.39 -5.18
N ALA A 194 6.18 19.35 -5.66
CA ALA A 194 7.45 19.73 -5.05
C ALA A 194 7.63 21.25 -5.16
N GLU A 195 8.25 21.84 -4.16
CA GLU A 195 8.63 23.24 -4.13
C GLU A 195 10.12 23.42 -4.47
N ASP A 196 10.91 22.38 -4.18
CA ASP A 196 12.35 22.31 -4.38
C ASP A 196 12.81 20.87 -4.62
N ASP A 197 14.11 20.66 -4.88
CA ASP A 197 14.70 19.34 -5.10
C ASP A 197 14.60 18.44 -3.87
N ALA A 198 14.63 19.00 -2.67
CA ALA A 198 14.50 18.25 -1.41
C ALA A 198 13.08 17.69 -1.25
N SER A 199 12.07 18.51 -1.47
CA SER A 199 10.66 18.08 -1.45
C SER A 199 10.33 17.13 -2.60
N LEU A 200 10.99 17.25 -3.76
CA LEU A 200 10.91 16.30 -4.86
C LEU A 200 11.45 14.93 -4.45
N ALA A 201 12.65 14.89 -3.87
CA ALA A 201 13.27 13.64 -3.39
C ALA A 201 12.41 12.95 -2.31
N ALA A 202 11.88 13.71 -1.35
CA ALA A 202 10.94 13.20 -0.36
C ALA A 202 9.67 12.65 -1.03
N GLY A 203 9.14 13.36 -2.03
CA GLY A 203 7.97 12.95 -2.80
C GLY A 203 8.17 11.67 -3.60
N GLU A 204 9.33 11.47 -4.20
CA GLU A 204 9.68 10.23 -4.89
C GLU A 204 9.78 9.05 -3.92
N LEU A 205 10.35 9.28 -2.72
CA LEU A 205 10.45 8.24 -1.69
C LEU A 205 9.05 7.84 -1.16
N LEU A 206 8.18 8.82 -0.89
CA LEU A 206 6.80 8.57 -0.50
C LEU A 206 6.02 7.79 -1.57
N ARG A 207 6.31 8.01 -2.84
CA ARG A 207 5.71 7.26 -3.94
C ARG A 207 6.17 5.79 -3.95
N ARG A 208 7.45 5.54 -3.70
CA ARG A 208 7.97 4.16 -3.54
C ARG A 208 7.33 3.46 -2.35
N GLU A 209 7.20 4.14 -1.22
CA GLU A 209 6.46 3.63 -0.06
C GLU A 209 5.00 3.30 -0.41
N ALA A 210 4.37 4.11 -1.28
CA ALA A 210 3.02 3.86 -1.76
C ALA A 210 2.90 2.58 -2.59
N VAL A 211 3.88 2.33 -3.46
CA VAL A 211 3.94 1.12 -4.26
C VAL A 211 4.19 -0.10 -3.36
N GLN A 212 5.13 -0.01 -2.43
CA GLN A 212 5.38 -1.08 -1.44
C GLN A 212 4.15 -1.39 -0.57
N ALA A 213 3.35 -0.38 -0.25
CA ALA A 213 2.12 -0.55 0.53
C ALA A 213 0.99 -1.28 -0.23
N THR A 214 1.13 -1.52 -1.54
CA THR A 214 0.18 -2.39 -2.26
C THR A 214 0.27 -3.85 -1.84
N ALA A 215 1.41 -4.25 -1.24
CA ALA A 215 1.63 -5.54 -0.60
C ALA A 215 1.15 -6.75 -1.44
N PRO A 216 1.74 -7.02 -2.62
CA PRO A 216 1.30 -8.11 -3.49
C PRO A 216 1.34 -9.48 -2.81
N ALA A 217 2.25 -9.71 -1.85
CA ALA A 217 2.31 -10.96 -1.10
C ALA A 217 1.03 -11.30 -0.32
N MET A 218 0.18 -10.30 -0.01
CA MET A 218 -1.10 -10.56 0.66
C MET A 218 -2.02 -11.49 -0.15
N TYR A 219 -1.87 -11.51 -1.47
CA TYR A 219 -2.62 -12.42 -2.34
C TYR A 219 -2.23 -13.90 -2.18
N THR A 220 -1.20 -14.22 -1.40
CA THR A 220 -0.85 -15.59 -1.05
C THR A 220 -1.59 -16.09 0.21
N LEU A 221 -2.15 -15.21 1.03
CA LEU A 221 -2.84 -15.59 2.27
C LEU A 221 -4.04 -16.51 2.06
N PRO A 222 -4.85 -16.39 0.99
CA PRO A 222 -5.92 -17.36 0.70
C PRO A 222 -5.41 -18.79 0.61
N VAL A 223 -4.19 -19.01 0.07
CA VAL A 223 -3.57 -20.33 -0.01
C VAL A 223 -3.27 -20.89 1.38
N LEU A 224 -2.74 -20.05 2.30
CA LEU A 224 -2.54 -20.48 3.70
C LEU A 224 -3.85 -20.83 4.38
N PHE A 225 -4.89 -20.05 4.11
CA PHE A 225 -6.19 -20.33 4.68
C PHE A 225 -6.74 -21.68 4.25
N GLU A 226 -6.54 -22.06 2.99
CA GLU A 226 -6.91 -23.40 2.49
C GLU A 226 -6.04 -24.50 3.11
N VAL A 227 -4.72 -24.25 3.20
CA VAL A 227 -3.77 -25.24 3.78
C VAL A 227 -4.13 -25.59 5.22
N PHE A 228 -4.49 -24.61 6.04
CA PHE A 228 -4.76 -24.81 7.47
C PHE A 228 -6.24 -25.02 7.80
N GLY A 229 -7.15 -24.56 6.95
CA GLY A 229 -8.59 -24.58 7.23
C GLY A 229 -9.34 -25.68 6.50
N GLU A 230 -9.25 -25.74 5.19
CA GLU A 230 -10.14 -26.59 4.37
C GLU A 230 -9.46 -27.86 3.82
N GLY A 231 -8.13 -27.91 3.83
CA GLY A 231 -7.38 -29.10 3.41
C GLY A 231 -7.58 -29.53 1.95
N ARG A 232 -8.02 -28.62 1.09
CA ARG A 232 -8.38 -28.91 -0.31
C ARG A 232 -7.19 -28.97 -1.26
N GLN A 233 -6.04 -28.44 -0.83
CA GLN A 233 -4.81 -28.51 -1.60
C GLN A 233 -4.28 -29.95 -1.63
N PRO A 234 -3.58 -30.34 -2.72
CA PRO A 234 -2.95 -31.66 -2.77
C PRO A 234 -1.91 -31.82 -1.65
N PRO A 235 -1.99 -32.86 -0.82
CA PRO A 235 -1.06 -33.07 0.30
C PRO A 235 0.41 -33.05 -0.12
N ALA A 236 0.73 -33.58 -1.31
CA ALA A 236 2.08 -33.60 -1.86
C ALA A 236 2.67 -32.19 -2.10
N PHE A 237 1.85 -31.17 -2.27
CA PHE A 237 2.27 -29.79 -2.52
C PHE A 237 2.22 -28.89 -1.28
N THR A 238 1.70 -29.36 -0.15
CA THR A 238 1.52 -28.55 1.07
C THR A 238 2.80 -27.84 1.51
N GLY A 239 3.92 -28.57 1.57
CA GLY A 239 5.22 -27.98 1.95
C GLY A 239 5.70 -26.90 0.97
N LEU A 240 5.52 -27.11 -0.34
CA LEU A 240 5.88 -26.13 -1.36
C LEU A 240 5.00 -24.89 -1.29
N LEU A 241 3.70 -25.04 -1.04
CA LEU A 241 2.76 -23.93 -0.88
C LEU A 241 3.08 -23.09 0.36
N ILE A 242 3.38 -23.71 1.49
CA ILE A 242 3.82 -23.01 2.70
C ILE A 242 5.14 -22.26 2.44
N GLY A 243 6.13 -22.95 1.85
CA GLY A 243 7.42 -22.34 1.51
C GLY A 243 7.27 -21.13 0.57
N TYR A 244 6.41 -21.25 -0.43
CA TYR A 244 6.07 -20.16 -1.34
C TYR A 244 5.48 -18.94 -0.60
N VAL A 245 4.50 -19.15 0.27
CA VAL A 245 3.88 -18.05 1.03
C VAL A 245 4.89 -17.40 1.97
N VAL A 246 5.68 -18.21 2.70
CA VAL A 246 6.73 -17.68 3.58
C VAL A 246 7.74 -16.85 2.80
N LEU A 247 8.17 -17.32 1.63
CA LEU A 247 9.09 -16.58 0.76
C LEU A 247 8.48 -15.23 0.31
N CYS A 248 7.22 -15.24 -0.15
CA CYS A 248 6.53 -14.02 -0.57
C CYS A 248 6.42 -13.00 0.58
N LEU A 249 6.05 -13.44 1.78
CA LEU A 249 5.94 -12.57 2.96
C LEU A 249 7.31 -12.06 3.43
N ALA A 250 8.36 -12.87 3.34
CA ALA A 250 9.72 -12.45 3.65
C ALA A 250 10.21 -11.35 2.67
N LEU A 251 10.02 -11.55 1.36
CA LEU A 251 10.34 -10.55 0.34
C LEU A 251 9.53 -9.27 0.53
N GLN A 252 8.23 -9.40 0.84
CA GLN A 252 7.37 -8.25 1.12
C GLN A 252 7.85 -7.45 2.34
N SER A 253 8.36 -8.11 3.36
CA SER A 253 8.87 -7.46 4.58
C SER A 253 10.22 -6.78 4.34
N ALA A 254 11.06 -7.35 3.48
CA ALA A 254 12.37 -6.82 3.15
C ALA A 254 12.30 -5.45 2.42
N GLY A 255 11.32 -5.26 1.56
CA GLY A 255 11.14 -4.03 0.79
C GLY A 255 10.98 -2.77 1.66
N PRO A 256 9.97 -2.68 2.55
CA PRO A 256 9.81 -1.56 3.46
C PRO A 256 11.01 -1.34 4.38
N ILE A 257 11.67 -2.42 4.85
CA ILE A 257 12.89 -2.31 5.67
C ILE A 257 14.02 -1.66 4.87
N ALA A 258 14.27 -2.12 3.65
CA ALA A 258 15.28 -1.53 2.78
C ALA A 258 14.97 -0.07 2.45
N LEU A 259 13.69 0.25 2.22
CA LEU A 259 13.23 1.60 1.91
C LEU A 259 13.36 2.55 3.11
N SER A 260 13.09 2.07 4.34
CA SER A 260 13.22 2.86 5.56
C SER A 260 14.66 3.27 5.87
N ARG A 261 15.65 2.52 5.38
CA ARG A 261 17.09 2.80 5.54
C ARG A 261 17.63 3.79 4.50
N ARG A 262 16.85 4.16 3.47
CA ARG A 262 17.29 5.14 2.47
C ARG A 262 17.35 6.52 3.09
N LYS A 263 18.52 7.14 2.99
CA LYS A 263 18.73 8.54 3.41
C LYS A 263 18.22 9.49 2.32
N LEU A 264 17.75 10.63 2.74
CA LEU A 264 17.40 11.73 1.85
C LEU A 264 18.68 12.50 1.44
N PRO A 265 18.73 13.07 0.23
CA PRO A 265 19.84 13.92 -0.18
C PRO A 265 19.89 15.19 0.68
N PRO A 266 21.05 15.86 0.77
CA PRO A 266 21.12 17.16 1.44
C PRO A 266 20.21 18.17 0.75
N GLY A 267 19.49 18.98 1.54
CA GLY A 267 18.54 19.96 1.01
C GLY A 267 17.79 20.68 2.12
N HIS A 268 16.90 21.57 1.74
CA HIS A 268 16.07 22.32 2.68
C HIS A 268 14.76 21.57 2.96
N TYR A 269 14.66 20.98 4.14
CA TYR A 269 13.46 20.23 4.58
C TYR A 269 12.61 20.96 5.62
N GLY A 270 13.08 22.11 6.08
CA GLY A 270 12.46 22.92 7.13
C GLY A 270 13.49 23.64 7.99
N GLU A 271 13.05 24.14 9.11
CA GLU A 271 13.93 24.80 10.08
C GLU A 271 14.85 23.76 10.75
N PRO A 272 16.17 24.02 10.78
CA PRO A 272 17.12 23.12 11.43
C PRO A 272 16.83 23.00 12.92
N GLU A 273 17.04 21.82 13.47
CA GLU A 273 16.98 21.61 14.91
C GLU A 273 18.17 22.33 15.55
N THR A 274 17.91 23.48 16.17
CA THR A 274 18.95 24.23 16.91
C THR A 274 19.30 23.44 18.18
N ALA A 275 20.60 23.39 18.55
CA ALA A 275 21.09 22.68 19.74
C ALA A 275 20.35 23.08 21.05
N ALA A 276 19.78 24.29 21.08
CA ALA A 276 18.95 24.76 22.19
C ALA A 276 17.60 24.03 22.32
N ALA A 277 17.06 23.45 21.22
CA ALA A 277 15.83 22.69 21.29
C ALA A 277 16.05 21.27 21.82
N LEU A 278 17.25 20.69 21.63
CA LEU A 278 17.63 19.38 22.17
C LEU A 278 17.74 19.40 23.70
N THR A 279 18.21 20.53 24.29
CA THR A 279 18.32 20.67 25.75
C THR A 279 16.97 20.89 26.43
N ALA A 280 15.99 21.48 25.74
CA ALA A 280 14.65 21.72 26.30
C ALA A 280 13.79 20.42 26.35
N ASP A 281 14.02 19.49 25.45
CA ASP A 281 13.26 18.22 25.42
C ASP A 281 13.78 17.20 26.45
N ASP A 282 15.08 17.27 26.79
CA ASP A 282 15.69 16.44 27.85
C ASP A 282 15.20 16.83 29.25
N ASP A 283 14.81 18.07 29.46
CA ASP A 283 14.28 18.54 30.76
C ASP A 283 12.83 18.12 31.02
N VAL A 284 12.07 17.81 29.99
CA VAL A 284 10.65 17.34 30.09
C VAL A 284 10.57 15.91 30.66
N TRP A 285 11.64 15.12 30.55
CA TRP A 285 11.66 13.71 30.99
C TRP A 285 12.36 13.48 32.33
N ARG A 286 12.75 14.51 33.06
CA ARG A 286 13.23 14.32 34.43
C ARG A 286 12.07 13.97 35.35
N PRO A 287 12.04 12.75 35.93
CA PRO A 287 11.02 12.41 36.89
C PRO A 287 11.14 13.41 38.07
N VAL A 288 10.03 14.10 38.33
CA VAL A 288 9.94 14.94 39.57
C VAL A 288 10.03 13.98 40.75
N VAL A 289 11.25 13.83 41.30
CA VAL A 289 11.45 13.18 42.60
C VAL A 289 10.85 14.12 43.60
N ARG A 290 9.62 13.88 44.05
CA ARG A 290 9.05 14.52 45.23
C ARG A 290 9.72 13.92 46.43
N GLY A 291 10.54 14.73 47.08
CA GLY A 291 11.02 14.48 48.43
C GLY A 291 9.92 14.57 49.47
#